data_1bee195c1e2fb1efdce3337392541a12
#
_entry.id   1bee195c1e2fb1efdce3337392541a12
#
_cell.length_a   1.000
_cell.length_b   1.000
_cell.length_c   1.000
_cell.angle_alpha   90.00
_cell.angle_beta   90.00
_cell.angle_gamma   90.00
#
_symmetry.space_group_name_H-M   'P 1'
#
loop_
_entity.id
_entity.type
_entity.pdbx_description
1 polymer ?
#
loop_
_entity_poly.entity_id
_entity_poly.type
_entity_poly.pdbx_seq_one_letter_code
_entity_poly.pdbx_strand_id
1 'polypeptide(L)'
;GGQSNPTYRLHCENQDYVLRSKPPGKLLKSAHAVEREFRVMDALAGSQVPVPAMFHLCEDVNVIGSVFFIMGYENGSIFWDPALPELNTSERISIYEDEIRVLAALHSLDPSRIGLSGFGRPGNYFERQIKRWTDQYRASETRSIGAMESLMQWLSQEMPDDDGQSALIHGDYR
;
A
#
# COMPACT_ATOMS: atom_id res chain seq x y z
N GLY A 1 7.28 -8.14 -13.91
CA GLY A 1 6.10 -7.49 -13.46
C GLY A 1 5.29 -8.39 -12.55
N GLY A 2 5.02 -7.96 -11.33
CA GLY A 2 4.14 -8.67 -10.42
C GLY A 2 2.72 -8.75 -10.99
N GLN A 3 1.95 -9.73 -10.55
CA GLN A 3 0.54 -9.92 -10.94
C GLN A 3 -0.40 -8.89 -10.26
N SER A 4 0.10 -7.69 -10.03
CA SER A 4 -0.66 -6.58 -9.51
C SER A 4 -1.51 -5.93 -10.62
N ASN A 5 -2.19 -4.87 -10.28
CA ASN A 5 -3.04 -4.13 -11.20
C ASN A 5 -2.31 -3.72 -12.48
N PRO A 6 -2.86 -4.03 -13.70
CA PRO A 6 -2.28 -3.62 -14.96
C PRO A 6 -2.01 -2.12 -15.00
N THR A 7 -0.82 -1.75 -15.45
CA THR A 7 -0.36 -0.37 -15.47
C THR A 7 0.22 -0.05 -16.84
N TYR A 8 -0.29 1.00 -17.48
CA TYR A 8 0.05 1.40 -18.84
C TYR A 8 0.50 2.86 -18.87
N ARG A 9 1.56 3.14 -19.62
CA ARG A 9 1.94 4.51 -19.96
C ARG A 9 1.15 4.96 -21.17
N LEU A 10 0.50 6.10 -21.05
CA LEU A 10 -0.24 6.76 -22.12
C LEU A 10 0.60 7.92 -22.66
N HIS A 11 0.94 7.85 -23.93
CA HIS A 11 1.67 8.91 -24.61
C HIS A 11 0.68 9.89 -25.21
N CYS A 12 0.72 11.14 -24.77
CA CYS A 12 -0.08 12.23 -25.31
C CYS A 12 0.83 13.34 -25.86
N GLU A 13 0.29 14.24 -26.67
CA GLU A 13 1.08 15.25 -27.38
C GLU A 13 1.95 16.13 -26.47
N ASN A 14 1.45 16.48 -25.27
CA ASN A 14 2.10 17.44 -24.39
C ASN A 14 2.77 16.78 -23.16
N GLN A 15 2.30 15.63 -22.75
CA GLN A 15 2.81 14.91 -21.56
C GLN A 15 2.35 13.47 -21.54
N ASP A 16 3.04 12.66 -20.75
CA ASP A 16 2.68 11.28 -20.51
C ASP A 16 1.83 11.14 -19.25
N TYR A 17 0.97 10.13 -19.26
CA TYR A 17 0.15 9.72 -18.12
C TYR A 17 0.34 8.25 -17.82
N VAL A 18 -0.17 7.84 -16.68
CA VAL A 18 -0.26 6.42 -16.31
C VAL A 18 -1.71 6.06 -16.09
N LEU A 19 -2.17 5.03 -16.79
CA LEU A 19 -3.45 4.37 -16.54
C LEU A 19 -3.20 3.11 -15.73
N ARG A 20 -3.90 2.98 -14.59
CA ARG A 20 -3.83 1.79 -13.74
C ARG A 20 -5.22 1.22 -13.54
N SER A 21 -5.42 -0.06 -13.86
CA SER A 21 -6.73 -0.69 -13.88
C SER A 21 -6.78 -1.96 -13.02
N LYS A 22 -7.97 -2.38 -12.65
CA LYS A 22 -8.17 -3.73 -12.11
C LYS A 22 -7.86 -4.77 -13.17
N PRO A 23 -7.26 -5.92 -12.82
CA PRO A 23 -7.12 -7.02 -13.75
C PRO A 23 -8.50 -7.56 -14.15
N PRO A 24 -8.64 -8.12 -15.38
CA PRO A 24 -9.89 -8.73 -15.81
C PRO A 24 -10.19 -10.02 -15.03
N GLY A 25 -11.48 -10.37 -14.93
CA GLY A 25 -11.93 -11.62 -14.31
C GLY A 25 -12.54 -11.47 -12.93
N LYS A 26 -12.85 -12.60 -12.29
CA LYS A 26 -13.40 -12.63 -10.93
C LYS A 26 -12.28 -12.40 -9.92
N LEU A 27 -12.30 -11.27 -9.23
CA LEU A 27 -11.34 -10.90 -8.22
C LEU A 27 -11.84 -11.28 -6.82
N LEU A 28 -10.91 -11.61 -5.93
CA LEU A 28 -11.22 -11.76 -4.52
C LEU A 28 -11.67 -10.41 -3.95
N LYS A 29 -12.65 -10.43 -3.06
CA LYS A 29 -13.16 -9.24 -2.39
C LYS A 29 -11.99 -8.55 -1.66
N SER A 30 -11.78 -7.27 -1.93
CA SER A 30 -10.65 -6.45 -1.45
C SER A 30 -9.28 -6.65 -2.14
N ALA A 31 -9.09 -7.60 -3.02
CA ALA A 31 -7.91 -7.65 -3.87
C ALA A 31 -8.05 -6.64 -5.02
N HIS A 32 -6.92 -6.02 -5.42
CA HIS A 32 -6.87 -5.13 -6.58
C HIS A 32 -7.80 -3.89 -6.52
N ALA A 33 -7.95 -3.30 -5.33
CA ALA A 33 -8.83 -2.16 -5.10
C ALA A 33 -8.18 -0.84 -5.59
N VAL A 34 -8.14 -0.61 -6.92
CA VAL A 34 -7.54 0.59 -7.53
C VAL A 34 -8.21 1.89 -7.05
N GLU A 35 -9.52 1.85 -6.74
CA GLU A 35 -10.24 2.96 -6.12
C GLU A 35 -9.70 3.34 -4.73
N ARG A 36 -9.18 2.38 -3.99
CA ARG A 36 -8.51 2.65 -2.71
C ARG A 36 -7.12 3.24 -2.93
N GLU A 37 -6.39 2.75 -3.92
CA GLU A 37 -5.09 3.31 -4.30
C GLU A 37 -5.25 4.78 -4.71
N PHE A 38 -6.20 5.06 -5.62
CA PHE A 38 -6.52 6.43 -6.03
C PHE A 38 -6.84 7.32 -4.84
N ARG A 39 -7.76 6.89 -3.99
CA ARG A 39 -8.22 7.68 -2.84
C ARG A 39 -7.10 8.05 -1.87
N VAL A 40 -6.16 7.13 -1.63
CA VAL A 40 -5.01 7.42 -0.76
C VAL A 40 -4.06 8.39 -1.41
N MET A 41 -3.67 8.18 -2.67
CA MET A 41 -2.74 9.07 -3.37
C MET A 41 -3.33 10.46 -3.55
N ASP A 42 -4.61 10.57 -3.88
CA ASP A 42 -5.32 11.85 -3.98
C ASP A 42 -5.35 12.60 -2.63
N ALA A 43 -5.61 11.89 -1.54
CA ALA A 43 -5.60 12.45 -0.18
C ALA A 43 -4.19 12.88 0.28
N LEU A 44 -3.14 12.27 -0.24
CA LEU A 44 -1.74 12.61 0.05
C LEU A 44 -1.24 13.81 -0.77
N ALA A 45 -1.99 14.25 -1.78
CA ALA A 45 -1.61 15.38 -2.61
C ALA A 45 -1.34 16.64 -1.77
N GLY A 46 -0.21 17.29 -2.02
CA GLY A 46 0.23 18.48 -1.27
C GLY A 46 0.79 18.21 0.13
N SER A 47 0.89 16.94 0.56
CA SER A 47 1.60 16.56 1.78
C SER A 47 3.12 16.44 1.54
N GLN A 48 3.87 16.06 2.59
CA GLN A 48 5.31 15.77 2.45
C GLN A 48 5.59 14.37 1.87
N VAL A 49 4.55 13.59 1.60
CA VAL A 49 4.67 12.28 0.95
C VAL A 49 4.55 12.49 -0.56
N PRO A 50 5.60 12.21 -1.34
CA PRO A 50 5.55 12.38 -2.78
C PRO A 50 4.61 11.35 -3.41
N VAL A 51 3.62 11.84 -4.14
CA VAL A 51 2.67 11.02 -4.91
C VAL A 51 2.48 11.64 -6.29
N PRO A 52 2.18 10.85 -7.33
CA PRO A 52 1.84 11.38 -8.64
C PRO A 52 0.59 12.26 -8.57
N ALA A 53 0.49 13.23 -9.47
CA ALA A 53 -0.75 13.98 -9.63
C ALA A 53 -1.90 13.07 -10.03
N MET A 54 -2.99 13.08 -9.29
CA MET A 54 -4.18 12.26 -9.56
C MET A 54 -5.16 13.05 -10.43
N PHE A 55 -5.62 12.46 -11.55
CA PHE A 55 -6.48 13.19 -12.50
C PHE A 55 -7.91 12.68 -12.54
N HIS A 56 -8.09 11.37 -12.60
CA HIS A 56 -9.41 10.80 -12.77
C HIS A 56 -9.52 9.35 -12.28
N LEU A 57 -10.60 9.05 -11.56
CA LEU A 57 -11.03 7.70 -11.23
C LEU A 57 -12.30 7.38 -12.04
N CYS A 58 -12.25 6.35 -12.86
CA CYS A 58 -13.39 5.84 -13.62
C CYS A 58 -13.87 4.52 -13.02
N GLU A 59 -15.06 4.55 -12.43
CA GLU A 59 -15.71 3.36 -11.87
C GLU A 59 -16.68 2.70 -12.85
N ASP A 60 -16.97 3.36 -14.00
CA ASP A 60 -17.80 2.78 -15.06
C ASP A 60 -17.00 1.75 -15.87
N VAL A 61 -17.33 0.48 -15.67
CA VAL A 61 -16.70 -0.63 -16.37
C VAL A 61 -17.01 -0.67 -17.88
N ASN A 62 -18.03 0.07 -18.35
CA ASN A 62 -18.36 0.08 -19.78
C ASN A 62 -17.37 0.91 -20.61
N VAL A 63 -16.51 1.70 -20.00
CA VAL A 63 -15.54 2.56 -20.71
C VAL A 63 -14.39 1.71 -21.30
N ILE A 64 -13.73 0.88 -20.47
CA ILE A 64 -12.62 0.02 -20.92
C ILE A 64 -12.72 -1.43 -20.44
N GLY A 65 -13.85 -1.84 -19.90
CA GLY A 65 -14.06 -3.19 -19.38
C GLY A 65 -13.66 -3.38 -17.91
N SER A 66 -13.11 -2.36 -17.24
CA SER A 66 -12.75 -2.44 -15.83
C SER A 66 -12.66 -1.05 -15.18
N VAL A 67 -12.70 -1.02 -13.84
CA VAL A 67 -12.41 0.20 -13.07
C VAL A 67 -10.94 0.57 -13.25
N PHE A 68 -10.66 1.84 -13.46
CA PHE A 68 -9.30 2.35 -13.64
C PHE A 68 -9.16 3.78 -13.10
N PHE A 69 -7.92 4.21 -12.94
CA PHE A 69 -7.61 5.62 -12.72
C PHE A 69 -6.47 6.10 -13.61
N ILE A 70 -6.38 7.43 -13.73
CA ILE A 70 -5.31 8.12 -14.47
C ILE A 70 -4.54 9.00 -13.50
N MET A 71 -3.22 8.90 -13.55
CA MET A 71 -2.27 9.70 -12.78
C MET A 71 -1.15 10.25 -13.66
N GLY A 72 -0.36 11.17 -13.13
CA GLY A 72 0.84 11.68 -13.76
C GLY A 72 1.88 10.58 -13.98
N TYR A 73 2.65 10.71 -15.05
CA TYR A 73 3.83 9.88 -15.25
C TYR A 73 5.03 10.55 -14.56
N GLU A 74 5.61 9.84 -13.62
CA GLU A 74 6.82 10.28 -12.93
C GLU A 74 8.04 9.65 -13.62
N ASN A 75 8.96 10.49 -14.06
CA ASN A 75 10.20 10.04 -14.69
C ASN A 75 11.26 9.86 -13.61
N GLY A 76 11.48 8.63 -13.16
CA GLY A 76 12.41 8.28 -12.10
C GLY A 76 13.20 7.02 -12.39
N SER A 77 14.19 6.75 -11.55
CA SER A 77 14.99 5.53 -11.58
C SER A 77 14.30 4.44 -10.77
N ILE A 78 14.33 3.22 -11.25
CA ILE A 78 13.82 2.03 -10.54
C ILE A 78 15.03 1.21 -10.11
N PHE A 79 15.19 1.04 -8.80
CA PHE A 79 16.22 0.19 -8.22
C PHE A 79 15.65 -1.21 -7.97
N TRP A 80 16.16 -2.19 -8.70
CA TRP A 80 15.69 -3.58 -8.57
C TRP A 80 16.38 -4.34 -7.44
N ASP A 81 17.63 -3.98 -7.17
CA ASP A 81 18.42 -4.55 -6.08
C ASP A 81 18.44 -3.57 -4.90
N PRO A 82 17.87 -3.94 -3.75
CA PRO A 82 17.87 -3.07 -2.58
C PRO A 82 19.28 -2.80 -2.04
N ALA A 83 20.29 -3.60 -2.36
CA ALA A 83 21.67 -3.31 -1.98
C ALA A 83 22.27 -2.13 -2.75
N LEU A 84 21.62 -1.66 -3.84
CA LEU A 84 22.06 -0.54 -4.67
C LEU A 84 23.53 -0.66 -5.11
N PRO A 85 23.94 -1.79 -5.73
CA PRO A 85 25.34 -2.09 -6.00
C PRO A 85 26.00 -1.11 -6.99
N GLU A 86 25.19 -0.45 -7.81
CA GLU A 86 25.62 0.50 -8.84
C GLU A 86 25.96 1.89 -8.27
N LEU A 87 25.60 2.14 -7.01
CA LEU A 87 25.76 3.43 -6.35
C LEU A 87 26.93 3.41 -5.36
N ASN A 88 27.57 4.55 -5.18
CA ASN A 88 28.57 4.72 -4.14
C ASN A 88 27.92 4.81 -2.73
N THR A 89 28.74 4.75 -1.68
CA THR A 89 28.25 4.74 -0.29
C THR A 89 27.44 5.98 0.07
N SER A 90 27.84 7.16 -0.38
CA SER A 90 27.14 8.42 -0.07
C SER A 90 25.78 8.47 -0.75
N GLU A 91 25.69 8.04 -2.01
CA GLU A 91 24.44 7.97 -2.75
C GLU A 91 23.46 6.98 -2.11
N ARG A 92 23.95 5.79 -1.70
CA ARG A 92 23.12 4.81 -0.97
C ARG A 92 22.57 5.37 0.34
N ILE A 93 23.41 6.04 1.13
CA ILE A 93 22.98 6.68 2.38
C ILE A 93 21.87 7.68 2.09
N SER A 94 22.05 8.57 1.11
CA SER A 94 21.06 9.60 0.77
C SER A 94 19.72 9.00 0.35
N ILE A 95 19.73 7.91 -0.43
CA ILE A 95 18.49 7.24 -0.85
C ILE A 95 17.75 6.65 0.35
N TYR A 96 18.44 5.90 1.21
CA TYR A 96 17.81 5.31 2.39
C TYR A 96 17.35 6.35 3.41
N GLU A 97 18.09 7.44 3.59
CA GLU A 97 17.64 8.55 4.44
C GLU A 97 16.38 9.20 3.91
N ASP A 98 16.29 9.41 2.59
CA ASP A 98 15.09 9.97 1.97
C ASP A 98 13.91 9.00 2.03
N GLU A 99 14.13 7.71 1.81
CA GLU A 99 13.11 6.67 1.96
C GLU A 99 12.53 6.67 3.38
N ILE A 100 13.36 6.68 4.41
CA ILE A 100 12.91 6.73 5.81
C ILE A 100 12.21 8.05 6.12
N ARG A 101 12.68 9.17 5.58
CA ARG A 101 12.04 10.49 5.73
C ARG A 101 10.61 10.46 5.17
N VAL A 102 10.42 9.89 3.99
CA VAL A 102 9.10 9.76 3.36
C VAL A 102 8.19 8.84 4.18
N LEU A 103 8.72 7.72 4.67
CA LEU A 103 7.95 6.81 5.54
C LEU A 103 7.53 7.50 6.85
N ALA A 104 8.43 8.23 7.47
CA ALA A 104 8.13 9.01 8.68
C ALA A 104 7.07 10.09 8.41
N ALA A 105 7.14 10.77 7.27
CA ALA A 105 6.13 11.72 6.85
C ALA A 105 4.76 11.05 6.70
N LEU A 106 4.68 9.88 6.06
CA LEU A 106 3.46 9.11 5.91
C LEU A 106 2.85 8.72 7.28
N HIS A 107 3.66 8.19 8.19
CA HIS A 107 3.21 7.76 9.51
C HIS A 107 2.80 8.93 10.42
N SER A 108 3.29 10.13 10.14
CA SER A 108 2.95 11.35 10.91
C SER A 108 1.64 12.01 10.49
N LEU A 109 1.03 11.54 9.39
CA LEU A 109 -0.24 12.10 8.92
C LEU A 109 -1.41 11.55 9.74
N ASP A 110 -2.30 12.45 10.15
CA ASP A 110 -3.59 12.09 10.70
C ASP A 110 -4.57 11.78 9.54
N PRO A 111 -5.02 10.52 9.39
CA PRO A 111 -5.92 10.14 8.30
C PRO A 111 -7.22 10.96 8.28
N SER A 112 -7.69 11.43 9.44
CA SER A 112 -8.92 12.21 9.52
C SER A 112 -8.78 13.60 8.88
N ARG A 113 -7.59 14.20 9.01
CA ARG A 113 -7.30 15.55 8.49
C ARG A 113 -7.08 15.59 6.98
N ILE A 114 -6.73 14.46 6.39
CA ILE A 114 -6.50 14.34 4.94
C ILE A 114 -7.67 13.66 4.21
N GLY A 115 -8.87 13.61 4.81
CA GLY A 115 -10.06 13.07 4.16
C GLY A 115 -10.15 11.54 4.14
N LEU A 116 -9.32 10.85 4.91
CA LEU A 116 -9.29 9.38 5.02
C LEU A 116 -9.96 8.85 6.29
N SER A 117 -10.80 9.63 6.98
CA SER A 117 -11.62 9.14 8.06
C SER A 117 -12.51 7.99 7.57
N GLY A 118 -12.47 6.85 8.14
CA GLY A 118 -13.18 5.65 7.64
C GLY A 118 -12.49 4.88 6.50
N PHE A 119 -11.29 5.26 6.08
CA PHE A 119 -10.48 4.46 5.17
C PHE A 119 -10.04 3.13 5.79
N GLY A 120 -9.74 3.13 7.08
CA GLY A 120 -9.46 1.97 7.91
C GLY A 120 -10.48 1.83 9.05
N ARG A 121 -10.36 0.77 9.82
CA ARG A 121 -11.10 0.59 11.07
C ARG A 121 -10.23 1.10 12.22
N PRO A 122 -10.64 2.13 12.96
CA PRO A 122 -9.87 2.61 14.10
C PRO A 122 -9.85 1.57 15.23
N GLY A 123 -8.81 1.60 16.04
CA GLY A 123 -8.66 0.78 17.25
C GLY A 123 -8.43 -0.72 17.00
N ASN A 124 -7.96 -1.41 18.01
CA ASN A 124 -7.77 -2.87 18.05
C ASN A 124 -7.05 -3.46 16.82
N TYR A 125 -6.05 -2.74 16.30
CA TYR A 125 -5.33 -3.19 15.09
C TYR A 125 -4.63 -4.53 15.32
N PHE A 126 -3.88 -4.66 16.40
CA PHE A 126 -3.13 -5.88 16.71
C PHE A 126 -4.05 -7.07 16.95
N GLU A 127 -5.12 -6.90 17.72
CA GLU A 127 -6.13 -7.95 17.95
C GLU A 127 -6.69 -8.49 16.63
N ARG A 128 -7.09 -7.57 15.73
CA ARG A 128 -7.60 -7.95 14.40
C ARG A 128 -6.57 -8.67 13.55
N GLN A 129 -5.29 -8.26 13.61
CA GLN A 129 -4.23 -8.92 12.85
C GLN A 129 -3.94 -10.31 13.41
N ILE A 130 -3.80 -10.45 14.72
CA ILE A 130 -3.57 -11.75 15.38
C ILE A 130 -4.71 -12.71 15.02
N LYS A 131 -5.97 -12.26 15.19
CA LYS A 131 -7.12 -13.06 14.81
C LYS A 131 -7.10 -13.46 13.34
N ARG A 132 -6.91 -12.50 12.43
CA ARG A 132 -6.91 -12.74 10.98
C ARG A 132 -5.86 -13.78 10.57
N TRP A 133 -4.63 -13.62 11.06
CA TRP A 133 -3.53 -14.50 10.69
C TRP A 133 -3.65 -15.87 11.36
N THR A 134 -4.18 -15.95 12.58
CA THR A 134 -4.54 -17.21 13.23
C THR A 134 -5.60 -17.97 12.43
N ASP A 135 -6.70 -17.30 12.04
CA ASP A 135 -7.77 -17.91 11.24
C ASP A 135 -7.23 -18.40 9.88
N GLN A 136 -6.35 -17.63 9.24
CA GLN A 136 -5.73 -18.01 7.96
C GLN A 136 -4.78 -19.19 8.12
N TYR A 137 -3.94 -19.21 9.16
CA TYR A 137 -3.08 -20.34 9.45
C TYR A 137 -3.92 -21.61 9.68
N ARG A 138 -4.96 -21.54 10.50
CA ARG A 138 -5.85 -22.68 10.75
C ARG A 138 -6.52 -23.21 9.47
N ALA A 139 -6.94 -22.32 8.59
CA ALA A 139 -7.56 -22.70 7.33
C ALA A 139 -6.59 -23.37 6.33
N SER A 140 -5.28 -23.13 6.47
CA SER A 140 -4.22 -23.67 5.61
C SER A 140 -3.38 -24.76 6.30
N GLU A 141 -3.67 -25.09 7.56
CA GLU A 141 -2.89 -26.05 8.34
C GLU A 141 -2.99 -27.46 7.74
N THR A 142 -1.85 -28.05 7.40
CA THR A 142 -1.74 -29.42 6.90
C THR A 142 -1.25 -30.39 7.99
N ARG A 143 -0.62 -29.86 9.03
CA ARG A 143 -0.16 -30.59 10.22
C ARG A 143 -0.04 -29.63 11.41
N SER A 144 -0.21 -30.13 12.62
CA SER A 144 0.01 -29.33 13.83
C SER A 144 1.51 -29.05 14.02
N ILE A 145 1.82 -27.78 14.29
CA ILE A 145 3.18 -27.29 14.60
C ILE A 145 3.13 -26.65 15.99
N GLY A 146 3.69 -27.32 16.99
CA GLY A 146 3.63 -26.88 18.39
C GLY A 146 4.15 -25.45 18.60
N ALA A 147 5.19 -25.02 17.88
CA ALA A 147 5.71 -23.66 17.94
C ALA A 147 4.68 -22.62 17.45
N MET A 148 3.86 -22.93 16.46
CA MET A 148 2.80 -22.05 15.98
C MET A 148 1.67 -21.94 17.01
N GLU A 149 1.32 -23.03 17.67
CA GLU A 149 0.33 -23.02 18.76
C GLU A 149 0.78 -22.10 19.90
N SER A 150 2.04 -22.30 20.34
CA SER A 150 2.63 -21.45 21.38
C SER A 150 2.71 -19.98 20.98
N LEU A 151 3.06 -19.68 19.73
CA LEU A 151 3.13 -18.33 19.21
C LEU A 151 1.76 -17.64 19.19
N MET A 152 0.73 -18.30 18.69
CA MET A 152 -0.63 -17.76 18.65
C MET A 152 -1.15 -17.47 20.05
N GLN A 153 -0.88 -18.36 21.02
CA GLN A 153 -1.25 -18.17 22.40
C GLN A 153 -0.49 -16.99 23.02
N TRP A 154 0.81 -16.92 22.83
CA TRP A 154 1.68 -15.85 23.35
C TRP A 154 1.28 -14.48 22.79
N LEU A 155 1.09 -14.37 21.48
CA LEU A 155 0.65 -13.11 20.84
C LEU A 155 -0.67 -12.59 21.41
N SER A 156 -1.60 -13.48 21.77
CA SER A 156 -2.89 -13.09 22.35
C SER A 156 -2.75 -12.63 23.80
N GLN A 157 -1.77 -13.17 24.54
CA GLN A 157 -1.55 -12.86 25.95
C GLN A 157 -0.68 -11.60 26.16
N GLU A 158 0.32 -11.41 25.27
CA GLU A 158 1.31 -10.33 25.35
C GLU A 158 1.01 -9.19 24.36
N MET A 159 -0.21 -9.11 23.89
CA MET A 159 -0.62 -8.03 22.98
C MET A 159 -0.55 -6.68 23.70
N PRO A 160 0.11 -5.65 23.09
CA PRO A 160 0.13 -4.33 23.69
C PRO A 160 -1.26 -3.69 23.71
N ASP A 161 -1.50 -2.86 24.69
CA ASP A 161 -2.71 -2.05 24.76
C ASP A 161 -2.83 -1.14 23.52
N ASP A 162 -4.07 -0.94 23.07
CA ASP A 162 -4.36 0.02 21.99
C ASP A 162 -4.29 1.44 22.56
N ASP A 163 -3.38 2.25 22.05
CA ASP A 163 -3.20 3.66 22.44
C ASP A 163 -4.24 4.60 21.80
N GLY A 164 -5.15 4.06 20.98
CA GLY A 164 -6.18 4.82 20.27
C GLY A 164 -5.64 5.69 19.13
N GLN A 165 -4.34 5.66 18.85
CA GLN A 165 -3.77 6.40 17.74
C GLN A 165 -3.92 5.62 16.42
N SER A 166 -4.07 6.35 15.34
CA SER A 166 -4.18 5.76 14.01
C SER A 166 -3.24 6.49 13.04
N ALA A 167 -2.46 5.72 12.32
CA ALA A 167 -1.57 6.23 11.28
C ALA A 167 -1.84 5.51 9.96
N LEU A 168 -1.44 6.15 8.86
CA LEU A 168 -1.41 5.53 7.56
C LEU A 168 -0.13 4.69 7.45
N ILE A 169 -0.26 3.41 7.19
CA ILE A 169 0.89 2.52 7.01
C ILE A 169 0.93 2.01 5.58
N HIS A 170 2.12 1.89 5.00
CA HIS A 170 2.29 1.35 3.64
C HIS A 170 2.11 -0.18 3.62
N GLY A 171 2.68 -0.90 4.57
CA GLY A 171 2.56 -2.35 4.72
C GLY A 171 3.52 -3.18 3.86
N ASP A 172 4.15 -2.60 2.85
CA ASP A 172 5.16 -3.23 1.97
C ASP A 172 6.05 -2.12 1.37
N TYR A 173 6.65 -1.31 2.25
CA TYR A 173 7.51 -0.19 1.87
C TYR A 173 8.93 -0.67 1.62
N ARG A 174 9.45 -0.41 0.39
CA ARG A 174 10.78 -0.81 -0.07
C ARG A 174 11.14 -0.15 -1.37
#